data_040f607a8477314b37b52a47cb3c2721
#
_entry.id   040f607a8477314b37b52a47cb3c2721
#
_cell.length_a   1.000
_cell.length_b   1.000
_cell.length_c   1.000
_cell.angle_alpha   90.00
_cell.angle_beta   90.00
_cell.angle_gamma   90.00
#
_symmetry.space_group_name_H-M   'P 1'
#
loop_
_entity.id
_entity.type
_entity.pdbx_description
1 polymer ?
#
loop_
_entity_poly.entity_id
_entity_poly.type
_entity_poly.pdbx_seq_one_letter_code
_entity_poly.pdbx_strand_id
1 'polypeptide(L)'
;YDFQVCRSSHMQNNLALLDATDNKDALGMCGWIHEDAVRAMFKACGKDYDVEAEKAKQPGFKSYSLGAKMNGKLNVEAEIATSHNVVGILPGTDLKDQAVVISAHWDHFGIGEPINGDSIYNGAADNASGVAAMLMQAKRFSKSAVRPRRSIIFVATTTEEGGLLGSEWYCEHPLIPLSKTAAVINFDGSAPGER
;
A
#
# COMPACT_ATOMS: atom_id res chain seq x y z
N TYR A 1 -0.24 13.15 12.02
CA TYR A 1 -0.51 13.57 10.63
C TYR A 1 -1.66 14.57 10.62
N ASP A 2 -1.59 15.58 9.74
CA ASP A 2 -2.71 16.47 9.49
C ASP A 2 -3.87 15.65 8.90
N PHE A 3 -5.11 15.92 9.36
CA PHE A 3 -6.30 15.25 8.82
C PHE A 3 -6.49 15.47 7.32
N GLN A 4 -5.93 16.54 6.76
CA GLN A 4 -5.95 16.80 5.32
C GLN A 4 -5.19 15.71 4.54
N VAL A 5 -4.13 15.13 5.09
CA VAL A 5 -3.41 14.00 4.47
C VAL A 5 -4.31 12.77 4.42
N CYS A 6 -4.96 12.43 5.53
CA CYS A 6 -5.93 11.32 5.55
C CYS A 6 -7.10 11.56 4.60
N ARG A 7 -7.59 12.80 4.53
CA ARG A 7 -8.67 13.18 3.64
C ARG A 7 -8.26 13.04 2.17
N SER A 8 -7.11 13.56 1.78
CA SER A 8 -6.65 13.50 0.38
C SER A 8 -6.41 12.06 -0.08
N SER A 9 -5.82 11.21 0.75
CA SER A 9 -5.59 9.80 0.41
C SER A 9 -6.88 8.98 0.30
N HIS A 10 -7.98 9.40 0.94
CA HIS A 10 -9.28 8.71 0.91
C HIS A 10 -10.31 9.35 -0.05
N MET A 11 -9.98 10.45 -0.69
CA MET A 11 -10.81 11.02 -1.76
C MET A 11 -10.57 10.36 -3.12
N GLN A 12 -9.61 9.45 -3.20
CA GLN A 12 -9.36 8.65 -4.39
C GLN A 12 -10.31 7.43 -4.45
N ASN A 13 -10.41 6.83 -5.61
CA ASN A 13 -11.18 5.62 -5.79
C ASN A 13 -10.62 4.50 -4.91
N ASN A 14 -11.48 3.86 -4.13
CA ASN A 14 -11.10 2.65 -3.43
C ASN A 14 -10.97 1.53 -4.45
N LEU A 15 -9.81 0.93 -4.53
CA LEU A 15 -9.51 -0.16 -5.45
C LEU A 15 -9.57 -1.49 -4.72
N ALA A 16 -9.98 -2.53 -5.43
CA ALA A 16 -9.94 -3.91 -4.95
C ALA A 16 -9.66 -4.85 -6.12
N LEU A 17 -9.00 -5.95 -5.85
CA LEU A 17 -8.86 -7.01 -6.84
C LEU A 17 -10.23 -7.60 -7.17
N LEU A 18 -10.49 -7.82 -8.46
CA LEU A 18 -11.63 -8.59 -8.94
C LEU A 18 -11.35 -10.06 -8.68
N ASP A 19 -11.37 -10.45 -7.43
CA ASP A 19 -11.19 -11.84 -7.07
C ASP A 19 -12.54 -12.54 -6.86
N ALA A 20 -12.55 -13.83 -7.15
CA ALA A 20 -13.71 -14.71 -6.97
C ALA A 20 -14.08 -14.96 -5.49
N THR A 21 -13.28 -14.48 -4.55
CA THR A 21 -13.65 -14.55 -3.13
C THR A 21 -14.66 -13.47 -2.82
N ASP A 22 -15.91 -13.89 -2.62
CA ASP A 22 -16.94 -13.04 -2.03
C ASP A 22 -16.36 -12.28 -0.83
N ASN A 23 -16.30 -10.95 -0.91
CA ASN A 23 -15.91 -10.06 0.19
C ASN A 23 -16.90 -10.15 1.38
N LYS A 24 -17.25 -11.37 1.79
CA LYS A 24 -18.25 -11.63 2.86
C LYS A 24 -17.86 -11.05 4.20
N ASP A 25 -16.56 -10.93 4.43
CA ASP A 25 -15.99 -10.40 5.67
C ASP A 25 -15.58 -8.93 5.56
N ALA A 26 -15.81 -8.29 4.41
CA ALA A 26 -15.49 -6.88 4.24
C ALA A 26 -16.38 -6.00 5.11
N LEU A 27 -15.78 -4.98 5.72
CA LEU A 27 -16.51 -3.97 6.45
C LEU A 27 -17.42 -3.20 5.48
N GLY A 28 -18.67 -3.02 5.84
CA GLY A 28 -19.61 -2.24 5.03
C GLY A 28 -19.26 -0.76 4.93
N MET A 29 -18.42 -0.27 5.84
CA MET A 29 -17.87 1.08 5.85
C MET A 29 -16.58 1.10 6.67
N CYS A 30 -15.54 1.71 6.14
CA CYS A 30 -14.35 2.08 6.90
C CYS A 30 -13.92 3.50 6.49
N GLY A 31 -13.20 4.20 7.36
CA GLY A 31 -12.77 5.55 7.07
C GLY A 31 -12.14 6.25 8.27
N TRP A 32 -11.79 7.51 8.07
CA TRP A 32 -11.21 8.37 9.07
C TRP A 32 -12.25 9.34 9.61
N ILE A 33 -12.22 9.61 10.89
CA ILE A 33 -13.09 10.58 11.56
C ILE A 33 -12.21 11.70 12.10
N HIS A 34 -12.57 12.96 11.80
CA HIS A 34 -11.88 14.12 12.36
C HIS A 34 -11.98 14.11 13.89
N GLU A 35 -10.89 14.51 14.56
CA GLU A 35 -10.80 14.50 16.02
C GLU A 35 -11.92 15.28 16.70
N ASP A 36 -12.29 16.43 16.15
CA ASP A 36 -13.40 17.23 16.72
C ASP A 36 -14.73 16.47 16.72
N ALA A 37 -14.98 15.69 15.66
CA ALA A 37 -16.19 14.86 15.58
C ALA A 37 -16.15 13.72 16.60
N VAL A 38 -14.98 13.11 16.81
CA VAL A 38 -14.78 12.10 17.87
C VAL A 38 -15.01 12.70 19.24
N ARG A 39 -14.45 13.88 19.53
CA ARG A 39 -14.65 14.60 20.78
C ARG A 39 -16.11 14.92 21.02
N ALA A 40 -16.81 15.41 20.01
CA ALA A 40 -18.24 15.68 20.09
C ALA A 40 -19.05 14.41 20.38
N MET A 41 -18.69 13.29 19.77
CA MET A 41 -19.33 12.00 19.98
C MET A 41 -19.11 11.50 21.42
N PHE A 42 -17.90 11.57 21.95
CA PHE A 42 -17.62 11.21 23.35
C PHE A 42 -18.40 12.07 24.31
N LYS A 43 -18.41 13.40 24.11
CA LYS A 43 -19.19 14.33 24.90
C LYS A 43 -20.69 14.04 24.89
N ALA A 44 -21.25 13.72 23.73
CA ALA A 44 -22.65 13.34 23.58
C ALA A 44 -23.00 12.03 24.33
N CYS A 45 -22.00 11.14 24.51
CA CYS A 45 -22.11 9.92 25.29
C CYS A 45 -21.77 10.12 26.79
N GLY A 46 -21.63 11.37 27.26
CA GLY A 46 -21.32 11.68 28.65
C GLY A 46 -19.89 11.33 29.08
N LYS A 47 -18.96 11.27 28.13
CA LYS A 47 -17.55 10.95 28.36
C LYS A 47 -16.62 12.04 27.88
N ASP A 48 -15.42 12.07 28.44
CA ASP A 48 -14.35 12.95 28.02
C ASP A 48 -13.34 12.15 27.17
N TYR A 49 -13.08 12.62 25.95
CA TYR A 49 -12.19 11.93 25.01
C TYR A 49 -10.75 11.84 25.53
N ASP A 50 -10.21 12.92 26.10
CA ASP A 50 -8.81 12.94 26.57
C ASP A 50 -8.62 11.98 27.75
N VAL A 51 -9.59 11.94 28.66
CA VAL A 51 -9.57 11.00 29.80
C VAL A 51 -9.58 9.56 29.30
N GLU A 52 -10.45 9.25 28.36
CA GLU A 52 -10.55 7.89 27.81
C GLU A 52 -9.35 7.51 26.95
N ALA A 53 -8.79 8.45 26.20
CA ALA A 53 -7.56 8.24 25.42
C ALA A 53 -6.35 7.94 26.35
N GLU A 54 -6.21 8.64 27.46
CA GLU A 54 -5.15 8.35 28.44
C GLU A 54 -5.35 6.97 29.11
N LYS A 55 -6.57 6.58 29.41
CA LYS A 55 -6.86 5.23 29.90
C LYS A 55 -6.50 4.16 28.88
N ALA A 56 -6.75 4.43 27.59
CA ALA A 56 -6.44 3.48 26.51
C ALA A 56 -4.94 3.19 26.33
N LYS A 57 -4.06 4.08 26.78
CA LYS A 57 -2.61 3.88 26.79
C LYS A 57 -2.12 2.95 27.90
N GLN A 58 -2.97 2.61 28.86
CA GLN A 58 -2.56 1.81 30.02
C GLN A 58 -2.62 0.31 29.69
N PRO A 59 -1.65 -0.49 30.19
CA PRO A 59 -1.71 -1.93 30.07
C PRO A 59 -3.00 -2.50 30.67
N GLY A 60 -3.64 -3.41 29.96
CA GLY A 60 -4.87 -4.04 30.42
C GLY A 60 -6.17 -3.28 30.12
N PHE A 61 -6.08 -2.15 29.41
CA PHE A 61 -7.26 -1.44 28.92
C PHE A 61 -8.12 -2.40 28.06
N LYS A 62 -9.42 -2.36 28.28
CA LYS A 62 -10.40 -3.08 27.47
C LYS A 62 -11.33 -2.09 26.80
N SER A 63 -11.55 -2.27 25.51
CA SER A 63 -12.54 -1.51 24.77
C SER A 63 -13.94 -1.74 25.34
N TYR A 64 -14.78 -0.74 25.23
CA TYR A 64 -16.17 -0.79 25.67
C TYR A 64 -17.05 -0.04 24.67
N SER A 65 -18.34 -0.33 24.68
CA SER A 65 -19.30 0.37 23.83
C SER A 65 -19.59 1.76 24.41
N LEU A 66 -19.59 2.78 23.54
CA LEU A 66 -20.06 4.11 23.90
C LEU A 66 -21.59 4.19 23.99
N GLY A 67 -22.32 3.16 23.53
CA GLY A 67 -23.77 3.18 23.43
C GLY A 67 -24.30 4.02 22.27
N ALA A 68 -23.41 4.60 21.46
CA ALA A 68 -23.80 5.35 20.27
C ALA A 68 -24.16 4.43 19.11
N LYS A 69 -25.07 4.89 18.26
CA LYS A 69 -25.39 4.26 16.98
C LYS A 69 -25.09 5.25 15.86
N MET A 70 -24.44 4.79 14.82
CA MET A 70 -24.19 5.55 13.61
C MET A 70 -25.04 4.98 12.47
N ASN A 71 -25.71 5.85 11.74
CA ASN A 71 -26.39 5.50 10.50
C ASN A 71 -25.74 6.26 9.37
N GLY A 72 -25.47 5.58 8.28
CA GLY A 72 -24.89 6.16 7.08
C GLY A 72 -25.52 5.58 5.83
N LYS A 73 -25.50 6.35 4.75
CA LYS A 73 -25.85 5.88 3.40
C LYS A 73 -24.68 6.21 2.50
N LEU A 74 -24.12 5.20 1.85
CA LEU A 74 -23.12 5.34 0.80
C LEU A 74 -23.79 5.10 -0.54
N ASN A 75 -23.55 5.99 -1.50
CA ASN A 75 -23.79 5.71 -2.91
C ASN A 75 -22.44 5.36 -3.51
N VAL A 76 -22.30 4.15 -4.04
CA VAL A 76 -21.07 3.64 -4.62
C VAL A 76 -21.32 3.41 -6.10
N GLU A 77 -20.42 3.96 -6.93
CA GLU A 77 -20.31 3.61 -8.35
C GLU A 77 -19.05 2.75 -8.48
N ALA A 78 -19.15 1.64 -9.19
CA ALA A 78 -18.03 0.72 -9.39
C ALA A 78 -17.68 0.64 -10.87
N GLU A 79 -16.41 0.78 -11.18
CA GLU A 79 -15.84 0.61 -12.52
C GLU A 79 -14.78 -0.49 -12.48
N ILE A 80 -14.61 -1.19 -13.60
CA ILE A 80 -13.56 -2.18 -13.77
C ILE A 80 -12.42 -1.55 -14.55
N ALA A 81 -11.22 -1.57 -13.96
CA ALA A 81 -10.00 -1.12 -14.60
C ALA A 81 -8.98 -2.28 -14.65
N THR A 82 -8.06 -2.21 -15.61
CA THR A 82 -6.97 -3.18 -15.74
C THR A 82 -5.64 -2.47 -15.59
N SER A 83 -4.78 -3.02 -14.76
CA SER A 83 -3.39 -2.61 -14.64
C SER A 83 -2.46 -3.84 -14.67
N HIS A 84 -1.14 -3.64 -14.68
CA HIS A 84 -0.18 -4.71 -14.89
C HIS A 84 1.03 -4.55 -13.95
N ASN A 85 1.44 -5.65 -13.34
CA ASN A 85 2.80 -5.77 -12.85
C ASN A 85 3.74 -6.00 -14.02
N VAL A 86 4.92 -5.37 -13.99
CA VAL A 86 5.96 -5.62 -14.98
C VAL A 86 7.03 -6.50 -14.34
N VAL A 87 7.29 -7.65 -14.96
CA VAL A 87 8.19 -8.65 -14.37
C VAL A 87 9.31 -9.01 -15.32
N GLY A 88 10.54 -8.97 -14.81
CA GLY A 88 11.74 -9.43 -15.49
C GLY A 88 12.44 -10.52 -14.70
N ILE A 89 13.02 -11.51 -15.39
CA ILE A 89 13.79 -12.58 -14.74
C ILE A 89 15.20 -12.66 -15.28
N LEU A 90 16.17 -12.72 -14.38
CA LEU A 90 17.54 -13.14 -14.68
C LEU A 90 17.73 -14.56 -14.14
N PRO A 91 17.79 -15.57 -15.02
CA PRO A 91 17.93 -16.97 -14.58
C PRO A 91 19.24 -17.18 -13.82
N GLY A 92 19.14 -17.89 -12.71
CA GLY A 92 20.29 -18.35 -11.94
C GLY A 92 21.07 -19.49 -12.62
N THR A 93 22.09 -20.01 -11.93
CA THR A 93 22.89 -21.14 -12.42
C THR A 93 22.37 -22.47 -11.85
N ASP A 94 22.91 -22.92 -10.74
CA ASP A 94 22.64 -24.23 -10.13
C ASP A 94 21.40 -24.25 -9.20
N LEU A 95 20.96 -23.10 -8.73
CA LEU A 95 19.75 -22.94 -7.92
C LEU A 95 18.68 -22.11 -8.66
N LYS A 96 18.59 -22.25 -9.98
CA LYS A 96 17.69 -21.46 -10.84
C LYS A 96 16.20 -21.58 -10.49
N ASP A 97 15.80 -22.65 -9.82
CA ASP A 97 14.41 -22.86 -9.35
C ASP A 97 14.10 -22.18 -8.02
N GLN A 98 15.08 -21.50 -7.44
CA GLN A 98 14.91 -20.61 -6.29
C GLN A 98 15.07 -19.16 -6.74
N ALA A 99 14.41 -18.23 -6.03
CA ALA A 99 14.41 -16.82 -6.38
C ALA A 99 14.89 -15.91 -5.26
N VAL A 100 15.45 -14.77 -5.66
CA VAL A 100 15.46 -13.53 -4.90
C VAL A 100 14.60 -12.54 -5.69
N VAL A 101 13.62 -11.94 -5.04
CA VAL A 101 12.75 -10.93 -5.65
C VAL A 101 13.28 -9.54 -5.30
N ILE A 102 13.35 -8.66 -6.28
CA ILE A 102 13.64 -7.24 -6.11
C ILE A 102 12.44 -6.49 -6.66
N SER A 103 11.79 -5.68 -5.81
CA SER A 103 10.55 -5.00 -6.16
C SER A 103 10.63 -3.49 -5.94
N ALA A 104 9.79 -2.77 -6.66
CA ALA A 104 9.43 -1.38 -6.44
C ALA A 104 8.07 -1.16 -7.08
N HIS A 105 7.22 -0.30 -6.50
CA HIS A 105 5.98 0.07 -7.20
C HIS A 105 6.25 1.16 -8.23
N TRP A 106 5.47 1.15 -9.30
CA TRP A 106 5.63 2.09 -10.41
C TRP A 106 4.47 3.06 -10.57
N ASP A 107 3.39 2.84 -9.83
CA ASP A 107 2.25 3.74 -9.77
C ASP A 107 2.48 4.87 -8.76
N HIS A 108 1.67 5.92 -8.87
CA HIS A 108 1.51 7.00 -7.90
C HIS A 108 0.08 7.55 -8.03
N PHE A 109 -0.25 8.59 -7.29
CA PHE A 109 -1.61 9.15 -7.24
C PHE A 109 -2.12 9.74 -8.57
N GLY A 110 -1.24 10.03 -9.53
CA GLY A 110 -1.63 10.52 -10.84
C GLY A 110 -2.17 11.95 -10.82
N ILE A 111 -3.44 12.14 -11.18
CA ILE A 111 -4.09 13.45 -11.20
C ILE A 111 -5.09 13.51 -10.05
N GLY A 112 -4.97 14.55 -9.23
CA GLY A 112 -5.82 14.76 -8.05
C GLY A 112 -6.16 16.23 -7.80
N GLU A 113 -6.54 16.56 -6.59
CA GLU A 113 -6.83 17.95 -6.20
C GLU A 113 -5.58 18.83 -6.35
N PRO A 114 -5.70 20.02 -7.00
CA PRO A 114 -4.54 20.86 -7.25
C PRO A 114 -3.88 21.36 -5.96
N ILE A 115 -2.56 21.23 -5.86
CA ILE A 115 -1.74 21.87 -4.84
C ILE A 115 -0.99 23.02 -5.50
N ASN A 116 -1.23 24.26 -5.05
CA ASN A 116 -0.65 25.47 -5.65
C ASN A 116 -0.89 25.59 -7.18
N GLY A 117 -2.02 25.08 -7.66
CA GLY A 117 -2.40 25.11 -9.08
C GLY A 117 -1.87 23.94 -9.92
N ASP A 118 -1.09 23.02 -9.33
CA ASP A 118 -0.64 21.79 -9.96
C ASP A 118 -1.48 20.60 -9.47
N SER A 119 -2.12 19.90 -10.40
CA SER A 119 -2.95 18.71 -10.14
C SER A 119 -2.21 17.40 -10.39
N ILE A 120 -0.96 17.45 -10.86
CA ILE A 120 -0.19 16.25 -11.20
C ILE A 120 0.71 15.87 -10.03
N TYR A 121 0.47 14.69 -9.48
CA TYR A 121 1.30 14.08 -8.45
C TYR A 121 2.40 13.27 -9.14
N ASN A 122 3.61 13.83 -9.20
CA ASN A 122 4.68 13.33 -10.08
C ASN A 122 5.34 12.02 -9.62
N GLY A 123 5.30 11.69 -8.32
CA GLY A 123 5.84 10.44 -7.81
C GLY A 123 7.36 10.29 -7.97
N ALA A 124 8.13 11.40 -7.90
CA ALA A 124 9.58 11.35 -8.16
C ALA A 124 10.34 10.60 -7.05
N ALA A 125 10.05 10.91 -5.79
CA ALA A 125 10.60 10.22 -4.63
C ALA A 125 9.86 8.91 -4.38
N ASP A 126 8.58 8.99 -4.35
CA ASP A 126 7.62 7.90 -4.18
C ASP A 126 6.86 7.66 -5.51
N ASN A 127 7.23 6.67 -6.36
CA ASN A 127 8.38 5.80 -6.11
C ASN A 127 9.24 5.61 -7.37
N ALA A 128 9.37 6.65 -8.22
CA ALA A 128 10.29 6.60 -9.36
C ALA A 128 11.74 6.35 -8.91
N SER A 129 12.12 6.80 -7.70
CA SER A 129 13.44 6.53 -7.12
C SER A 129 13.67 5.04 -6.87
N GLY A 130 12.68 4.32 -6.33
CA GLY A 130 12.74 2.88 -6.11
C GLY A 130 12.79 2.10 -7.43
N VAL A 131 11.98 2.50 -8.42
CA VAL A 131 12.04 1.92 -9.77
C VAL A 131 13.41 2.11 -10.39
N ALA A 132 13.99 3.31 -10.28
CA ALA A 132 15.34 3.58 -10.79
C ALA A 132 16.39 2.70 -10.09
N ALA A 133 16.31 2.54 -8.76
CA ALA A 133 17.19 1.66 -8.00
C ALA A 133 17.07 0.21 -8.45
N MET A 134 15.86 -0.29 -8.63
CA MET A 134 15.58 -1.65 -9.15
C MET A 134 16.19 -1.85 -10.55
N LEU A 135 15.99 -0.90 -11.47
CA LEU A 135 16.54 -0.95 -12.83
C LEU A 135 18.07 -0.90 -12.82
N MET A 136 18.68 -0.12 -11.92
CA MET A 136 20.12 -0.12 -11.74
C MET A 136 20.64 -1.48 -11.29
N GLN A 137 19.96 -2.17 -10.38
CA GLN A 137 20.32 -3.53 -9.97
C GLN A 137 20.16 -4.51 -11.13
N ALA A 138 19.06 -4.43 -11.89
CA ALA A 138 18.86 -5.27 -13.07
C ALA A 138 20.00 -5.10 -14.08
N LYS A 139 20.39 -3.86 -14.37
CA LYS A 139 21.52 -3.54 -15.24
C LYS A 139 22.85 -4.07 -14.69
N ARG A 140 23.08 -3.96 -13.39
CA ARG A 140 24.31 -4.44 -12.73
C ARG A 140 24.41 -5.96 -12.83
N PHE A 141 23.35 -6.68 -12.48
CA PHE A 141 23.33 -8.14 -12.53
C PHE A 141 23.42 -8.68 -13.97
N SER A 142 22.76 -8.04 -14.93
CA SER A 142 22.84 -8.46 -16.34
C SER A 142 24.22 -8.34 -16.93
N LYS A 143 25.06 -7.42 -16.43
CA LYS A 143 26.45 -7.19 -16.87
C LYS A 143 27.49 -7.89 -16.01
N SER A 144 27.09 -8.58 -14.95
CA SER A 144 28.02 -9.27 -14.05
C SER A 144 28.67 -10.46 -14.75
N ALA A 145 30.01 -10.55 -14.63
CA ALA A 145 30.76 -11.70 -15.10
C ALA A 145 30.42 -12.98 -14.30
N VAL A 146 30.00 -12.81 -13.04
CA VAL A 146 29.58 -13.91 -12.17
C VAL A 146 28.06 -13.94 -12.10
N ARG A 147 27.47 -15.01 -12.61
CA ARG A 147 26.04 -15.22 -12.57
C ARG A 147 25.60 -15.65 -11.17
N PRO A 148 24.49 -15.11 -10.66
CA PRO A 148 23.90 -15.56 -9.40
C PRO A 148 23.56 -17.04 -9.44
N ARG A 149 23.66 -17.73 -8.32
CA ARG A 149 23.20 -19.11 -8.22
C ARG A 149 21.68 -19.22 -8.32
N ARG A 150 20.95 -18.33 -7.61
CA ARG A 150 19.47 -18.21 -7.66
C ARG A 150 19.05 -17.27 -8.77
N SER A 151 17.86 -17.50 -9.28
CA SER A 151 17.23 -16.55 -10.19
C SER A 151 16.93 -15.24 -9.46
N ILE A 152 17.08 -14.10 -10.17
CA ILE A 152 16.66 -12.79 -9.67
C ILE A 152 15.41 -12.40 -10.45
N ILE A 153 14.35 -12.11 -9.74
CA ILE A 153 13.09 -11.64 -10.30
C ILE A 153 12.94 -10.17 -9.93
N PHE A 154 12.78 -9.31 -10.94
CA PHE A 154 12.51 -7.89 -10.78
C PHE A 154 11.01 -7.69 -11.01
N VAL A 155 10.33 -7.09 -10.05
CA VAL A 155 8.87 -6.87 -10.10
C VAL A 155 8.57 -5.40 -9.88
N ALA A 156 8.14 -4.71 -10.94
CA ALA A 156 7.53 -3.40 -10.80
C ALA A 156 6.04 -3.61 -10.54
N THR A 157 5.61 -3.39 -9.29
CA THR A 157 4.22 -3.59 -8.88
C THR A 157 3.37 -2.38 -9.22
N THR A 158 2.12 -2.62 -9.56
CA THR A 158 1.10 -1.58 -9.75
C THR A 158 0.21 -1.46 -8.53
N THR A 159 -0.52 -0.36 -8.44
CA THR A 159 -1.59 -0.16 -7.46
C THR A 159 -1.13 -0.34 -6.00
N GLU A 160 0.07 0.11 -5.72
CA GLU A 160 0.63 0.16 -4.36
C GLU A 160 -0.17 1.17 -3.54
N GLU A 161 -0.33 2.38 -4.06
CA GLU A 161 -1.06 3.50 -3.48
C GLU A 161 -2.55 3.20 -3.25
N GLY A 162 -3.08 2.24 -4.00
CA GLY A 162 -4.45 1.74 -3.86
C GLY A 162 -4.63 0.60 -2.88
N GLY A 163 -3.59 0.21 -2.14
CA GLY A 163 -3.65 -0.85 -1.13
C GLY A 163 -2.83 -2.09 -1.44
N LEU A 164 -1.66 -1.94 -2.07
CA LEU A 164 -0.69 -3.01 -2.33
C LEU A 164 -1.20 -4.10 -3.30
N LEU A 165 -2.21 -3.81 -4.12
CA LEU A 165 -2.95 -4.83 -4.89
C LEU A 165 -2.05 -5.57 -5.89
N GLY A 166 -1.07 -4.88 -6.50
CA GLY A 166 -0.12 -5.53 -7.40
C GLY A 166 0.79 -6.52 -6.69
N SER A 167 1.21 -6.20 -5.46
CA SER A 167 2.01 -7.10 -4.63
C SER A 167 1.20 -8.31 -4.16
N GLU A 168 -0.05 -8.10 -3.76
CA GLU A 168 -1.00 -9.16 -3.41
C GLU A 168 -1.20 -10.11 -4.58
N TRP A 169 -1.50 -9.59 -5.77
CA TRP A 169 -1.63 -10.37 -6.99
C TRP A 169 -0.38 -11.21 -7.29
N TYR A 170 0.81 -10.60 -7.15
CA TYR A 170 2.06 -11.34 -7.38
C TYR A 170 2.26 -12.47 -6.36
N CYS A 171 1.87 -12.28 -5.11
CA CYS A 171 1.95 -13.33 -4.09
C CYS A 171 1.04 -14.52 -4.40
N GLU A 172 -0.11 -14.28 -5.00
CA GLU A 172 -1.05 -15.33 -5.42
C GLU A 172 -0.66 -16.00 -6.75
N HIS A 173 0.05 -15.26 -7.64
CA HIS A 173 0.45 -15.69 -8.96
C HIS A 173 1.95 -15.56 -9.21
N PRO A 174 2.83 -16.12 -8.33
CA PRO A 174 4.26 -15.92 -8.43
C PRO A 174 4.88 -16.72 -9.58
N LEU A 175 5.90 -16.16 -10.26
CA LEU A 175 6.66 -16.88 -11.30
C LEU A 175 7.42 -18.10 -10.76
N ILE A 176 7.93 -18.00 -9.54
CA ILE A 176 8.55 -19.10 -8.80
C ILE A 176 7.79 -19.19 -7.47
N PRO A 177 7.39 -20.39 -7.03
CA PRO A 177 6.63 -20.57 -5.80
C PRO A 177 7.24 -19.81 -4.61
N LEU A 178 6.42 -19.16 -3.78
CA LEU A 178 6.90 -18.38 -2.62
C LEU A 178 7.75 -19.25 -1.68
N SER A 179 7.46 -20.54 -1.55
CA SER A 179 8.27 -21.49 -0.77
C SER A 179 9.70 -21.66 -1.28
N LYS A 180 9.98 -21.24 -2.52
CA LYS A 180 11.30 -21.24 -3.15
C LYS A 180 11.88 -19.84 -3.29
N THR A 181 11.21 -18.80 -2.78
CA THR A 181 11.70 -17.43 -2.71
C THR A 181 12.52 -17.25 -1.45
N ALA A 182 13.83 -17.10 -1.63
CA ALA A 182 14.78 -17.03 -0.52
C ALA A 182 14.78 -15.65 0.17
N ALA A 183 14.49 -14.59 -0.56
CA ALA A 183 14.42 -13.22 -0.03
C ALA A 183 13.61 -12.32 -0.96
N VAL A 184 13.05 -11.26 -0.38
CA VAL A 184 12.46 -10.13 -1.10
C VAL A 184 13.16 -8.85 -0.64
N ILE A 185 13.51 -7.98 -1.59
CA ILE A 185 14.11 -6.67 -1.36
C ILE A 185 13.20 -5.67 -2.04
N ASN A 186 12.51 -4.85 -1.25
CA ASN A 186 11.63 -3.81 -1.77
C ASN A 186 12.33 -2.44 -1.67
N PHE A 187 12.25 -1.67 -2.75
CA PHE A 187 12.67 -0.28 -2.78
C PHE A 187 11.43 0.59 -2.79
N ASP A 188 11.29 1.40 -1.75
CA ASP A 188 10.14 2.26 -1.55
C ASP A 188 10.55 3.53 -0.81
N GLY A 189 10.17 4.69 -1.35
CA GLY A 189 10.17 5.98 -0.68
C GLY A 189 11.49 6.49 -0.10
N SER A 190 12.64 6.08 -0.58
CA SER A 190 13.93 6.45 0.03
C SER A 190 14.65 7.55 -0.74
N ALA A 191 14.09 8.75 -0.79
CA ALA A 191 14.93 9.91 -1.14
C ALA A 191 15.72 10.35 0.11
N PRO A 192 17.08 10.34 0.09
CA PRO A 192 17.84 10.96 1.15
C PRO A 192 17.59 12.47 1.11
N GLY A 193 16.90 13.02 2.11
CA GLY A 193 16.81 14.45 2.29
C GLY A 193 15.43 15.06 2.49
N GLU A 194 14.37 14.34 2.39
CA GLU A 194 13.06 14.85 2.84
C GLU A 194 12.94 14.68 4.37
N ARG A 195 13.17 15.77 5.07
CA ARG A 195 12.88 15.94 6.50
C ARG A 195 11.70 16.87 6.66
#